data_e86ff4229c0a1e3f21a6504f7c558750
#
_entry.id   e86ff4229c0a1e3f21a6504f7c558750
#
_cell.length_a   1.000
_cell.length_b   1.000
_cell.length_c   1.000
_cell.angle_alpha   90.00
_cell.angle_beta   90.00
_cell.angle_gamma   90.00
#
_symmetry.space_group_name_H-M   'P 1'
#
loop_
_entity.id
_entity.type
_entity.pdbx_description
1 polymer ?
#
loop_
_entity_poly.entity_id
_entity_poly.type
_entity_poly.pdbx_seq_one_letter_code
_entity_poly.pdbx_strand_id
1 'polypeptide(L)'
;MLSQSSQPNQDRKLNSIALYVKDLETARNFFVKYLGAKSNEGYHNTKTSFRSYFLSFDDGARLEIMNKPEMPDFPKEFARTGYAHIAFSVGSKEKVDALTAELKADGYEVVSGPRTTGDGYYESCIVAIEGNQIEITV
;
A
#
# COMPACT_ATOMS: atom_id res chain seq x y z
N MET A 1 -37.98 9.12 -15.03
CA MET A 1 -37.61 8.77 -14.47
C MET A 1 -36.33 8.56 -14.05
N LEU A 2 -35.93 8.08 -13.45
CA LEU A 2 -34.78 8.09 -12.68
C LEU A 2 -34.05 6.82 -12.59
N SER A 3 -34.58 5.79 -13.19
CA SER A 3 -34.08 4.44 -13.00
C SER A 3 -32.67 4.26 -13.52
N GLN A 4 -32.25 5.00 -14.51
CA GLN A 4 -30.90 4.87 -15.02
C GLN A 4 -29.85 5.31 -14.03
N SER A 5 -30.20 6.22 -13.14
CA SER A 5 -29.25 6.71 -12.15
C SER A 5 -28.85 5.65 -11.12
N SER A 6 -29.61 4.56 -11.01
CA SER A 6 -29.29 3.48 -10.09
C SER A 6 -28.27 2.49 -10.65
N GLN A 7 -27.96 2.57 -11.93
CA GLN A 7 -26.99 1.66 -12.54
C GLN A 7 -25.57 2.12 -12.26
N PRO A 8 -24.69 1.23 -11.76
CA PRO A 8 -23.30 1.59 -11.59
C PRO A 8 -22.66 1.92 -12.93
N ASN A 9 -21.77 2.88 -12.95
CA ASN A 9 -20.95 3.15 -14.12
C ASN A 9 -19.80 2.14 -14.14
N GLN A 10 -19.90 1.16 -15.02
CA GLN A 10 -18.93 0.07 -15.09
C GLN A 10 -17.59 0.49 -15.71
N ASP A 11 -17.51 1.71 -16.27
CA ASP A 11 -16.25 2.22 -16.81
C ASP A 11 -15.34 2.79 -15.75
N ARG A 12 -15.83 2.95 -14.52
CA ARG A 12 -15.04 3.52 -13.44
C ARG A 12 -14.26 2.44 -12.71
N LYS A 13 -12.97 2.68 -12.56
CA LYS A 13 -12.04 1.76 -11.90
C LYS A 13 -11.13 2.55 -10.99
N LEU A 14 -10.65 1.91 -9.94
CA LEU A 14 -9.57 2.48 -9.16
C LEU A 14 -8.30 2.43 -10.01
N ASN A 15 -7.74 3.58 -10.36
CA ASN A 15 -6.53 3.65 -11.18
C ASN A 15 -5.28 3.50 -10.34
N SER A 16 -5.13 4.36 -9.33
CA SER A 16 -3.94 4.36 -8.51
C SER A 16 -4.19 5.03 -7.17
N ILE A 17 -3.36 4.69 -6.22
CA ILE A 17 -3.21 5.37 -4.93
C ILE A 17 -1.81 5.91 -4.90
N ALA A 18 -1.61 7.10 -4.34
CA ALA A 18 -0.30 7.73 -4.29
C ALA A 18 0.07 8.08 -2.86
N LEU A 19 1.35 7.95 -2.54
CA LEU A 19 1.88 8.43 -1.27
C LEU A 19 3.25 9.08 -1.47
N TYR A 20 3.53 10.10 -0.68
CA TYR A 20 4.86 10.66 -0.59
C TYR A 20 5.71 9.87 0.38
N VAL A 21 6.98 9.66 0.04
CA VAL A 21 7.96 9.01 0.90
C VAL A 21 9.26 9.82 0.90
N LYS A 22 9.99 9.76 1.99
CA LYS A 22 11.29 10.43 2.07
C LYS A 22 12.36 9.66 1.32
N ASP A 23 12.37 8.34 1.47
CA ASP A 23 13.34 7.46 0.82
C ASP A 23 12.66 6.64 -0.26
N LEU A 24 12.70 7.15 -1.47
CA LEU A 24 11.99 6.59 -2.62
C LEU A 24 12.50 5.18 -2.98
N GLU A 25 13.82 4.98 -2.95
CA GLU A 25 14.40 3.69 -3.31
C GLU A 25 14.10 2.61 -2.26
N THR A 26 14.17 2.96 -1.00
CA THR A 26 13.81 2.02 0.07
C THR A 26 12.35 1.62 -0.02
N ALA A 27 11.46 2.57 -0.28
CA ALA A 27 10.03 2.28 -0.45
C ALA A 27 9.79 1.37 -1.65
N ARG A 28 10.41 1.69 -2.79
CA ARG A 28 10.32 0.85 -3.99
C ARG A 28 10.76 -0.59 -3.70
N ASN A 29 11.91 -0.74 -3.07
CA ASN A 29 12.47 -2.06 -2.76
C ASN A 29 11.58 -2.85 -1.81
N PHE A 30 10.94 -2.18 -0.86
CA PHE A 30 10.01 -2.84 0.06
C PHE A 30 8.85 -3.49 -0.70
N PHE A 31 8.17 -2.74 -1.54
CA PHE A 31 7.00 -3.26 -2.26
C PHE A 31 7.39 -4.31 -3.28
N VAL A 32 8.55 -4.18 -3.92
CA VAL A 32 9.05 -5.20 -4.84
C VAL A 32 9.37 -6.50 -4.08
N LYS A 33 10.09 -6.39 -2.98
CA LYS A 33 10.57 -7.56 -2.23
C LYS A 33 9.43 -8.31 -1.56
N TYR A 34 8.57 -7.60 -0.82
CA TYR A 34 7.58 -8.26 0.04
C TYR A 34 6.23 -8.46 -0.63
N LEU A 35 5.87 -7.63 -1.57
CA LEU A 35 4.52 -7.65 -2.15
C LEU A 35 4.52 -7.96 -3.64
N GLY A 36 5.68 -8.30 -4.19
CA GLY A 36 5.78 -8.71 -5.59
C GLY A 36 5.48 -7.60 -6.59
N ALA A 37 5.62 -6.35 -6.20
CA ALA A 37 5.35 -5.24 -7.09
C ALA A 37 6.31 -5.24 -8.27
N LYS A 38 5.82 -4.80 -9.43
CA LYS A 38 6.64 -4.51 -10.61
C LYS A 38 6.75 -3.01 -10.74
N SER A 39 7.97 -2.50 -10.68
CA SER A 39 8.23 -1.06 -10.77
C SER A 39 8.51 -0.66 -12.20
N ASN A 40 8.01 0.51 -12.61
CA ASN A 40 8.49 1.13 -13.83
C ASN A 40 9.90 1.71 -13.60
N GLU A 41 10.47 2.34 -14.62
CA GLU A 41 11.81 2.91 -14.53
C GLU A 41 11.85 4.24 -13.78
N GLY A 42 10.69 4.81 -13.51
CA GLY A 42 10.59 6.05 -12.75
C GLY A 42 10.48 7.28 -13.62
N TYR A 43 10.09 8.36 -12.97
CA TYR A 43 10.00 9.67 -13.57
C TYR A 43 10.78 10.68 -12.72
N HIS A 44 11.48 11.57 -13.35
CA HIS A 44 12.23 12.63 -12.68
C HIS A 44 12.01 13.95 -13.41
N ASN A 45 11.39 14.90 -12.72
CA ASN A 45 11.23 16.26 -13.22
C ASN A 45 12.44 17.08 -12.74
N THR A 46 13.35 17.40 -13.64
CA THR A 46 14.61 18.07 -13.28
C THR A 46 14.41 19.53 -12.87
N LYS A 47 13.29 20.13 -13.23
CA LYS A 47 12.98 21.53 -12.84
C LYS A 47 12.50 21.63 -11.40
N THR A 48 11.68 20.67 -10.95
CA THR A 48 11.07 20.68 -9.63
C THR A 48 11.72 19.72 -8.67
N SER A 49 12.56 18.81 -9.18
CA SER A 49 13.14 17.67 -8.47
C SER A 49 12.09 16.68 -7.95
N PHE A 50 10.90 16.71 -8.50
CA PHE A 50 9.88 15.68 -8.23
C PHE A 50 10.30 14.36 -8.86
N ARG A 51 10.16 13.28 -8.12
CA ARG A 51 10.47 11.91 -8.57
C ARG A 51 9.34 10.98 -8.20
N SER A 52 9.11 9.97 -9.01
CA SER A 52 8.11 8.96 -8.72
C SER A 52 8.43 7.62 -9.37
N TYR A 53 7.83 6.57 -8.78
CA TYR A 53 7.71 5.26 -9.41
C TYR A 53 6.24 4.84 -9.39
N PHE A 54 5.82 4.15 -10.43
CA PHE A 54 4.58 3.42 -10.44
C PHE A 54 4.87 1.95 -10.19
N LEU A 55 4.17 1.37 -9.23
CA LEU A 55 4.27 -0.02 -8.83
C LEU A 55 2.99 -0.73 -9.24
N SER A 56 3.13 -1.82 -9.99
CA SER A 56 2.00 -2.60 -10.49
C SER A 56 1.93 -3.94 -9.78
N PHE A 57 0.72 -4.45 -9.65
CA PHE A 57 0.42 -5.74 -9.04
C PHE A 57 -0.36 -6.58 -10.05
N ASP A 58 -0.86 -7.74 -9.63
CA ASP A 58 -1.58 -8.62 -10.57
C ASP A 58 -2.99 -8.12 -10.90
N ASP A 59 -3.46 -7.09 -10.22
CA ASP A 59 -4.73 -6.45 -10.56
C ASP A 59 -4.50 -5.19 -11.39
N GLY A 60 -5.56 -4.40 -11.63
CA GLY A 60 -5.47 -3.19 -12.44
C GLY A 60 -5.03 -1.95 -11.68
N ALA A 61 -5.08 -1.94 -10.36
CA ALA A 61 -4.71 -0.77 -9.57
C ALA A 61 -3.19 -0.68 -9.41
N ARG A 62 -2.67 0.54 -9.35
CA ARG A 62 -1.24 0.80 -9.16
C ARG A 62 -1.03 1.63 -7.92
N LEU A 63 0.19 1.56 -7.41
CA LEU A 63 0.65 2.40 -6.33
C LEU A 63 1.70 3.35 -6.87
N GLU A 64 1.48 4.65 -6.73
CA GLU A 64 2.50 5.65 -7.06
C GLU A 64 3.21 6.07 -5.78
N ILE A 65 4.53 5.92 -5.76
CA ILE A 65 5.35 6.45 -4.67
C ILE A 65 6.11 7.66 -5.19
N MET A 66 6.10 8.74 -4.41
CA MET A 66 6.55 10.04 -4.89
C MET A 66 7.46 10.70 -3.87
N ASN A 67 8.32 11.56 -4.36
CA ASN A 67 9.23 12.33 -3.54
C ASN A 67 9.43 13.71 -4.16
N LYS A 68 9.61 14.71 -3.32
CA LYS A 68 10.02 16.06 -3.73
C LYS A 68 10.78 16.71 -2.59
N PRO A 69 11.59 17.76 -2.85
CA PRO A 69 12.29 18.45 -1.78
C PRO A 69 11.36 19.09 -0.76
N GLU A 70 11.84 19.19 0.48
CA GLU A 70 11.22 20.02 1.52
C GLU A 70 9.80 19.61 1.92
N MET A 71 9.55 18.30 1.95
CA MET A 71 8.25 17.81 2.44
C MET A 71 8.22 17.80 3.96
N PRO A 72 7.13 18.28 4.58
CA PRO A 72 6.95 18.06 6.01
C PRO A 72 6.70 16.59 6.30
N ASP A 73 7.15 16.15 7.48
CA ASP A 73 6.97 14.79 7.93
C ASP A 73 6.28 14.82 9.30
N PHE A 74 5.02 14.42 9.33
CA PHE A 74 4.22 14.43 10.55
C PHE A 74 4.12 13.02 11.12
N PRO A 75 3.96 12.90 12.46
CA PRO A 75 3.68 11.59 13.06
C PRO A 75 2.43 10.96 12.44
N LYS A 76 2.49 9.63 12.24
CA LYS A 76 1.39 8.90 11.64
C LYS A 76 0.64 8.14 12.72
N GLU A 77 -0.40 8.80 13.23
CA GLU A 77 -1.26 8.19 14.23
C GLU A 77 -2.08 7.07 13.60
N PHE A 78 -2.23 5.95 14.32
CA PHE A 78 -2.95 4.79 13.78
C PHE A 78 -4.45 5.03 13.68
N ALA A 79 -5.03 5.67 14.67
CA ALA A 79 -6.48 5.92 14.72
C ALA A 79 -6.74 7.41 14.52
N ARG A 80 -6.96 7.79 13.30
CA ARG A 80 -7.25 9.18 12.93
C ARG A 80 -8.12 9.22 11.69
N THR A 81 -8.76 10.33 11.42
CA THR A 81 -9.47 10.51 10.17
C THR A 81 -8.49 10.57 9.01
N GLY A 82 -8.91 10.14 7.82
CA GLY A 82 -8.08 10.07 6.62
C GLY A 82 -7.75 8.64 6.24
N TYR A 83 -6.82 8.48 5.30
CA TYR A 83 -6.42 7.15 4.85
C TYR A 83 -5.68 6.42 5.98
N ALA A 84 -6.08 5.18 6.24
CA ALA A 84 -5.54 4.38 7.34
C ALA A 84 -4.42 3.44 6.88
N HIS A 85 -4.69 2.64 5.86
CA HIS A 85 -3.75 1.62 5.37
C HIS A 85 -4.08 1.25 3.93
N ILE A 86 -3.17 0.50 3.33
CA ILE A 86 -3.41 -0.20 2.06
C ILE A 86 -3.42 -1.68 2.37
N ALA A 87 -4.42 -2.41 1.88
CA ALA A 87 -4.54 -3.84 2.08
C ALA A 87 -4.10 -4.59 0.83
N PHE A 88 -3.33 -5.66 1.03
CA PHE A 88 -2.83 -6.52 -0.04
C PHE A 88 -3.33 -7.94 0.16
N SER A 89 -4.00 -8.49 -0.84
CA SER A 89 -4.41 -9.89 -0.85
C SER A 89 -3.23 -10.74 -1.30
N VAL A 90 -2.93 -11.77 -0.53
CA VAL A 90 -1.81 -12.67 -0.85
C VAL A 90 -2.27 -14.10 -1.20
N GLY A 91 -3.57 -14.35 -1.19
CA GLY A 91 -4.19 -15.51 -1.79
C GLY A 91 -4.52 -16.68 -0.86
N SER A 92 -3.93 -16.77 0.32
CA SER A 92 -4.25 -17.83 1.26
C SER A 92 -3.85 -17.47 2.68
N LYS A 93 -4.41 -18.18 3.67
CA LYS A 93 -4.04 -18.00 5.09
C LYS A 93 -2.57 -18.34 5.30
N GLU A 94 -2.07 -19.38 4.65
CA GLU A 94 -0.67 -19.78 4.77
C GLU A 94 0.26 -18.69 4.28
N LYS A 95 -0.11 -17.99 3.22
CA LYS A 95 0.69 -16.88 2.70
C LYS A 95 0.61 -15.65 3.59
N VAL A 96 -0.54 -15.38 4.21
CA VAL A 96 -0.65 -14.32 5.22
C VAL A 96 0.31 -14.62 6.38
N ASP A 97 0.28 -15.83 6.90
CA ASP A 97 1.15 -16.24 8.01
C ASP A 97 2.63 -16.13 7.64
N ALA A 98 2.99 -16.64 6.47
CA ALA A 98 4.39 -16.68 6.03
C ALA A 98 4.95 -15.27 5.82
N LEU A 99 4.22 -14.41 5.14
CA LEU A 99 4.67 -13.04 4.88
C LEU A 99 4.74 -12.22 6.18
N THR A 100 3.77 -12.39 7.07
CA THR A 100 3.78 -11.72 8.36
C THR A 100 5.00 -12.13 9.18
N ALA A 101 5.33 -13.42 9.19
CA ALA A 101 6.50 -13.93 9.90
C ALA A 101 7.80 -13.40 9.29
N GLU A 102 7.89 -13.34 7.97
CA GLU A 102 9.06 -12.80 7.27
C GLU A 102 9.28 -11.32 7.62
N LEU A 103 8.23 -10.53 7.54
CA LEU A 103 8.30 -9.10 7.87
C LEU A 103 8.72 -8.89 9.32
N LYS A 104 8.15 -9.67 10.24
CA LYS A 104 8.52 -9.60 11.66
C LYS A 104 9.99 -9.95 11.85
N ALA A 105 10.46 -10.99 11.21
CA ALA A 105 11.86 -11.41 11.31
C ALA A 105 12.81 -10.35 10.75
N ASP A 106 12.38 -9.59 9.76
CA ASP A 106 13.17 -8.52 9.14
C ASP A 106 13.05 -7.18 9.91
N GLY A 107 12.35 -7.17 11.05
CA GLY A 107 12.31 -6.01 11.93
C GLY A 107 11.10 -5.11 11.80
N TYR A 108 10.11 -5.49 10.99
CA TYR A 108 8.88 -4.70 10.88
C TYR A 108 7.93 -5.01 12.03
N GLU A 109 7.27 -3.99 12.54
CA GLU A 109 6.33 -4.14 13.64
C GLU A 109 5.03 -4.77 13.17
N VAL A 110 4.59 -5.84 13.85
CA VAL A 110 3.26 -6.43 13.64
C VAL A 110 2.32 -5.79 14.65
N VAL A 111 1.40 -4.97 14.16
CA VAL A 111 0.42 -4.27 15.01
C VAL A 111 -0.62 -5.26 15.52
N SER A 112 -1.10 -6.15 14.64
CA SER A 112 -2.08 -7.16 14.99
C SER A 112 -2.05 -8.32 14.02
N GLY A 113 -2.50 -9.48 14.49
CA GLY A 113 -2.67 -10.67 13.68
C GLY A 113 -1.39 -11.49 13.48
N PRO A 114 -1.45 -12.51 12.61
CA PRO A 114 -2.61 -12.91 11.82
C PRO A 114 -3.78 -13.40 12.69
N ARG A 115 -4.97 -13.00 12.33
CA ARG A 115 -6.19 -13.40 13.05
C ARG A 115 -7.41 -13.27 12.15
N THR A 116 -8.48 -13.94 12.51
CA THR A 116 -9.76 -13.71 11.86
C THR A 116 -10.43 -12.52 12.55
N THR A 117 -10.79 -11.51 11.76
CA THR A 117 -11.46 -10.31 12.26
C THR A 117 -12.94 -10.57 12.53
N GLY A 118 -13.60 -9.63 13.21
CA GLY A 118 -15.02 -9.74 13.51
C GLY A 118 -15.91 -9.82 12.27
N ASP A 119 -15.46 -9.29 11.14
CA ASP A 119 -16.17 -9.35 9.86
C ASP A 119 -15.69 -10.50 8.96
N GLY A 120 -14.86 -11.40 9.48
CA GLY A 120 -14.53 -12.66 8.82
C GLY A 120 -13.29 -12.67 7.96
N TYR A 121 -12.53 -11.60 7.91
CA TYR A 121 -11.27 -11.57 7.16
C TYR A 121 -10.13 -12.18 7.97
N TYR A 122 -9.25 -12.92 7.32
CA TYR A 122 -8.03 -13.40 7.93
C TYR A 122 -6.89 -12.48 7.51
N GLU A 123 -6.32 -11.74 8.46
CA GLU A 123 -5.37 -10.69 8.11
C GLU A 123 -4.41 -10.35 9.24
N SER A 124 -3.32 -9.68 8.87
CA SER A 124 -2.42 -9.01 9.80
C SER A 124 -2.27 -7.55 9.41
N CYS A 125 -1.83 -6.74 10.36
CA CYS A 125 -1.51 -5.33 10.15
C CYS A 125 -0.05 -5.09 10.51
N ILE A 126 0.67 -4.45 9.62
CA ILE A 126 2.11 -4.22 9.71
C ILE A 126 2.39 -2.73 9.61
N VAL A 127 3.31 -2.23 10.42
CA VAL A 127 3.89 -0.91 10.20
C VAL A 127 4.98 -1.06 9.14
N ALA A 128 4.70 -0.54 7.95
CA ALA A 128 5.58 -0.70 6.80
C ALA A 128 6.46 0.53 6.61
N ILE A 129 6.55 1.01 5.38
CA ILE A 129 7.42 2.11 5.01
C ILE A 129 7.05 3.39 5.77
N GLU A 130 8.03 3.96 6.45
CA GLU A 130 7.95 5.31 7.06
C GLU A 130 6.72 5.49 7.96
N GLY A 131 6.38 4.46 8.73
CA GLY A 131 5.27 4.51 9.67
C GLY A 131 3.90 4.30 9.06
N ASN A 132 3.80 4.02 7.77
CA ASN A 132 2.52 3.75 7.12
C ASN A 132 2.13 2.29 7.30
N GLN A 133 0.87 2.08 7.63
CA GLN A 133 0.38 0.72 7.85
C GLN A 133 -0.03 0.06 6.54
N ILE A 134 0.19 -1.24 6.46
CA ILE A 134 -0.42 -2.11 5.46
C ILE A 134 -1.15 -3.23 6.15
N GLU A 135 -2.18 -3.76 5.50
CA GLU A 135 -2.80 -5.02 5.87
C GLU A 135 -2.42 -6.09 4.87
N ILE A 136 -2.24 -7.30 5.38
CA ILE A 136 -1.97 -8.49 4.58
C ILE A 136 -3.15 -9.41 4.81
N THR A 137 -3.88 -9.71 3.76
CA THR A 137 -5.12 -10.49 3.82
C THR A 137 -5.15 -11.59 2.77
N VAL A 138 -6.12 -12.48 2.88
CA VAL A 138 -6.30 -13.55 1.90
C VAL A 138 -6.78 -13.00 0.56
#